data_16e8f7b07b64958ab18607362dd0a5f0
#
_entry.id   16e8f7b07b64958ab18607362dd0a5f0
#
_cell.length_a   1.000
_cell.length_b   1.000
_cell.length_c   1.000
_cell.angle_alpha   90.00
_cell.angle_beta   90.00
_cell.angle_gamma   90.00
#
_symmetry.space_group_name_H-M   'P 1'
#
loop_
_entity.id
_entity.type
_entity.pdbx_description
1 polymer ?
#
loop_
_entity_poly.entity_id
_entity_poly.type
_entity_poly.pdbx_seq_one_letter_code
_entity_poly.pdbx_strand_id
1 'polypeptide(L)'
;MSTQPESASPPVPEPVEGPGPITAGLTSDRDTIRAELATLSTEQVNERHPDLDALSTRELVAAMNEDNRSVPDAIAAVEPEIAEAVEAIVERLRRGGRLVYLGAGTAGRMGILDASEAPPTFGTDPGLIVGLIAGGPGAIQQAVENAEDRDDLGRADLESLSITADDAVVGVSASGRTPYVLGALEYARSIGAITIGLSCNAGSPLARDADIGIEAVVGPELLTGSTRLKAGTAQKLVLNMLSTITMVRLGKTYRNLMVDLLTTNEKLRARAERTVMLATDVDAATAAKTLASVDGWVKAAILVLVTGIAADEAVARLRGGDGSLSAAIAAHAAEDPTGAAPDVH
;
A
#
# COMPACT_ATOMS: atom_id res chain seq x y z
N MET A 1 -20.74 48.88 27.98
CA MET A 1 -19.79 48.02 28.78
C MET A 1 -20.18 46.60 28.51
N SER A 2 -19.46 45.96 27.60
CA SER A 2 -19.71 44.57 27.18
C SER A 2 -18.50 43.75 27.69
N THR A 3 -18.74 42.88 28.67
CA THR A 3 -17.75 41.97 29.25
C THR A 3 -17.64 40.74 28.33
N GLN A 4 -16.46 40.55 27.74
CA GLN A 4 -16.10 39.29 27.06
C GLN A 4 -15.85 38.21 28.10
N PRO A 5 -16.22 36.95 27.84
CA PRO A 5 -15.85 35.85 28.71
C PRO A 5 -14.37 35.45 28.51
N GLU A 6 -13.66 35.29 29.63
CA GLU A 6 -12.29 34.74 29.70
C GLU A 6 -12.24 33.31 29.14
N SER A 7 -11.34 33.08 28.19
CA SER A 7 -11.06 31.75 27.64
C SER A 7 -10.28 30.93 28.66
N ALA A 8 -10.89 29.92 29.24
CA ALA A 8 -10.21 28.94 30.07
C ALA A 8 -9.22 28.10 29.23
N SER A 9 -7.97 28.07 29.63
CA SER A 9 -6.95 27.19 29.07
C SER A 9 -7.32 25.72 29.32
N PRO A 10 -7.05 24.81 28.37
CA PRO A 10 -7.31 23.38 28.59
C PRO A 10 -6.45 22.83 29.74
N PRO A 11 -6.94 21.84 30.46
CA PRO A 11 -6.22 21.25 31.61
C PRO A 11 -4.93 20.57 31.13
N VAL A 12 -3.85 20.78 31.87
CA VAL A 12 -2.57 20.07 31.69
C VAL A 12 -2.81 18.59 32.02
N PRO A 13 -2.44 17.63 31.13
CA PRO A 13 -2.59 16.23 31.46
C PRO A 13 -1.74 15.85 32.65
N GLU A 14 -2.32 15.06 33.56
CA GLU A 14 -1.60 14.53 34.73
C GLU A 14 -0.42 13.64 34.26
N PRO A 15 0.70 13.63 35.02
CA PRO A 15 1.84 12.79 34.69
C PRO A 15 1.43 11.31 34.75
N VAL A 16 1.67 10.60 33.65
CA VAL A 16 1.49 9.15 33.56
C VAL A 16 2.47 8.51 34.54
N GLU A 17 1.99 7.75 35.51
CA GLU A 17 2.84 6.96 36.42
C GLU A 17 3.75 6.04 35.55
N GLY A 18 5.04 6.15 35.76
CA GLY A 18 6.02 5.30 35.09
C GLY A 18 5.83 3.82 35.46
N PRO A 19 6.29 2.88 34.60
CA PRO A 19 6.12 1.45 34.86
C PRO A 19 6.73 1.06 36.19
N GLY A 20 5.94 0.35 37.01
CA GLY A 20 6.35 -0.18 38.30
C GLY A 20 7.56 -1.12 38.21
N PRO A 21 8.19 -1.51 39.35
CA PRO A 21 9.44 -2.26 39.33
C PRO A 21 9.30 -3.62 38.67
N ILE A 22 10.14 -3.85 37.67
CA ILE A 22 10.19 -5.08 36.87
C ILE A 22 10.81 -6.21 37.69
N THR A 23 10.04 -7.25 37.98
CA THR A 23 10.44 -8.38 38.83
C THR A 23 11.44 -9.33 38.11
N ALA A 24 12.35 -9.89 38.89
CA ALA A 24 13.56 -10.63 38.52
C ALA A 24 13.39 -12.05 37.93
N GLY A 25 12.29 -12.32 37.21
CA GLY A 25 12.06 -13.62 36.57
C GLY A 25 12.27 -13.65 35.03
N LEU A 26 12.62 -12.50 34.42
CA LEU A 26 12.66 -12.31 32.96
C LEU A 26 14.07 -12.20 32.35
N THR A 27 15.13 -12.62 33.05
CA THR A 27 16.51 -12.41 32.60
C THR A 27 16.89 -13.25 31.38
N SER A 28 16.41 -14.50 31.26
CA SER A 28 16.73 -15.37 30.11
C SER A 28 16.04 -14.92 28.81
N ASP A 29 14.81 -14.42 28.92
CA ASP A 29 14.02 -13.96 27.77
C ASP A 29 14.59 -12.65 27.18
N ARG A 30 14.97 -11.71 28.06
CA ARG A 30 15.59 -10.44 27.64
C ARG A 30 16.98 -10.61 27.04
N ASP A 31 17.77 -11.57 27.49
CA ASP A 31 19.10 -11.85 26.94
C ASP A 31 18.97 -12.45 25.52
N THR A 32 17.99 -13.29 25.31
CA THR A 32 17.65 -13.83 24.00
C THR A 32 17.19 -12.72 23.05
N ILE A 33 16.26 -11.86 23.47
CA ILE A 33 15.79 -10.71 22.68
C ILE A 33 16.95 -9.76 22.33
N ARG A 34 17.85 -9.46 23.30
CA ARG A 34 19.03 -8.62 23.03
C ARG A 34 19.97 -9.24 22.00
N ALA A 35 20.20 -10.54 22.08
CA ALA A 35 21.04 -11.25 21.10
C ALA A 35 20.41 -11.22 19.71
N GLU A 36 19.10 -11.39 19.61
CA GLU A 36 18.36 -11.29 18.36
C GLU A 36 18.41 -9.87 17.76
N LEU A 37 18.13 -8.84 18.57
CA LEU A 37 18.22 -7.44 18.12
C LEU A 37 19.60 -7.08 17.61
N ALA A 38 20.67 -7.60 18.22
CA ALA A 38 22.03 -7.39 17.76
C ALA A 38 22.32 -7.97 16.36
N THR A 39 21.49 -8.89 15.86
CA THR A 39 21.63 -9.46 14.51
C THR A 39 20.89 -8.65 13.44
N LEU A 40 19.95 -7.79 13.84
CA LEU A 40 19.12 -7.03 12.90
C LEU A 40 19.88 -5.81 12.38
N SER A 41 19.96 -5.67 11.05
CA SER A 41 20.59 -4.51 10.42
C SER A 41 19.91 -3.19 10.79
N THR A 42 18.59 -3.21 10.98
CA THR A 42 17.79 -2.02 11.39
C THR A 42 18.03 -1.58 12.84
N GLU A 43 18.60 -2.45 13.68
CA GLU A 43 18.93 -2.16 15.09
C GLU A 43 20.42 -1.80 15.30
N GLN A 44 21.24 -1.96 14.27
CA GLN A 44 22.65 -1.58 14.33
C GLN A 44 22.82 -0.06 14.40
N VAL A 45 23.91 0.38 15.04
CA VAL A 45 24.29 1.79 15.09
C VAL A 45 24.75 2.26 13.72
N ASN A 46 24.28 3.43 13.29
CA ASN A 46 24.71 4.07 12.07
C ASN A 46 26.06 4.77 12.30
N GLU A 47 27.16 4.10 11.97
CA GLU A 47 28.51 4.61 12.20
C GLU A 47 28.87 5.85 11.37
N ARG A 48 28.08 6.21 10.35
CA ARG A 48 28.32 7.43 9.55
C ARG A 48 27.98 8.70 10.31
N HIS A 49 27.09 8.64 11.28
CA HIS A 49 26.62 9.78 12.04
C HIS A 49 26.46 9.42 13.52
N PRO A 50 27.55 9.11 14.25
CA PRO A 50 27.48 8.66 15.63
C PRO A 50 27.00 9.76 16.60
N ASP A 51 27.32 11.03 16.28
CA ASP A 51 27.06 12.19 17.14
C ASP A 51 25.99 13.11 16.53
N LEU A 52 24.78 12.57 16.31
CA LEU A 52 23.66 13.31 15.69
C LEU A 52 23.28 14.57 16.47
N ASP A 53 23.33 14.53 17.79
CA ASP A 53 22.95 15.61 18.71
C ASP A 53 23.92 16.79 18.64
N ALA A 54 25.14 16.58 18.15
CA ALA A 54 26.13 17.65 17.93
C ALA A 54 25.92 18.40 16.60
N LEU A 55 25.13 17.87 15.67
CA LEU A 55 24.93 18.45 14.35
C LEU A 55 23.96 19.64 14.38
N SER A 56 24.23 20.66 13.56
CA SER A 56 23.26 21.72 13.29
C SER A 56 22.04 21.18 12.55
N THR A 57 20.90 21.88 12.61
CA THR A 57 19.67 21.48 11.89
C THR A 57 19.91 21.27 10.39
N ARG A 58 20.76 22.08 9.76
CA ARG A 58 21.09 21.94 8.33
C ARG A 58 21.87 20.66 8.06
N GLU A 59 22.82 20.32 8.91
CA GLU A 59 23.61 19.09 8.81
C GLU A 59 22.74 17.86 9.07
N LEU A 60 21.82 17.92 10.05
CA LEU A 60 20.84 16.85 10.29
C LEU A 60 19.95 16.58 9.07
N VAL A 61 19.44 17.64 8.43
CA VAL A 61 18.64 17.50 7.19
C VAL A 61 19.47 16.86 6.08
N ALA A 62 20.73 17.28 5.91
CA ALA A 62 21.63 16.71 4.91
C ALA A 62 21.95 15.23 5.20
N ALA A 63 22.27 14.89 6.46
CA ALA A 63 22.56 13.53 6.89
C ALA A 63 21.35 12.61 6.65
N MET A 64 20.15 13.05 7.01
CA MET A 64 18.92 12.30 6.82
C MET A 64 18.61 12.09 5.33
N ASN A 65 18.79 13.11 4.50
CA ASN A 65 18.60 12.99 3.05
C ASN A 65 19.62 12.05 2.40
N GLU A 66 20.88 12.10 2.84
CA GLU A 66 21.92 11.18 2.38
C GLU A 66 21.63 9.74 2.78
N ASP A 67 21.20 9.51 4.02
CA ASP A 67 20.87 8.18 4.53
C ASP A 67 19.72 7.54 3.76
N ASN A 68 18.71 8.33 3.38
CA ASN A 68 17.55 7.86 2.61
C ASN A 68 17.89 7.38 1.18
N ARG A 69 19.07 7.71 0.64
CA ARG A 69 19.47 7.30 -0.72
C ARG A 69 19.67 5.80 -0.87
N SER A 70 19.88 5.07 0.22
CA SER A 70 19.98 3.61 0.18
C SER A 70 18.64 2.90 -0.11
N VAL A 71 17.51 3.57 0.07
CA VAL A 71 16.19 2.94 -0.07
C VAL A 71 15.89 2.47 -1.50
N PRO A 72 16.08 3.28 -2.56
CA PRO A 72 15.89 2.82 -3.94
C PRO A 72 16.74 1.60 -4.30
N ASP A 73 18.01 1.56 -3.86
CA ASP A 73 18.89 0.44 -4.14
C ASP A 73 18.44 -0.84 -3.43
N ALA A 74 17.97 -0.72 -2.18
CA ALA A 74 17.41 -1.85 -1.44
C ALA A 74 16.15 -2.43 -2.11
N ILE A 75 15.33 -1.58 -2.75
CA ILE A 75 14.15 -2.02 -3.50
C ILE A 75 14.55 -2.64 -4.83
N ALA A 76 15.50 -2.06 -5.56
CA ALA A 76 16.00 -2.61 -6.81
C ALA A 76 16.59 -4.02 -6.63
N ALA A 77 17.15 -4.31 -5.48
CA ALA A 77 17.68 -5.64 -5.16
C ALA A 77 16.62 -6.74 -5.02
N VAL A 78 15.34 -6.36 -4.84
CA VAL A 78 14.20 -7.28 -4.64
C VAL A 78 13.10 -7.11 -5.70
N GLU A 79 13.42 -6.49 -6.84
CA GLU A 79 12.49 -6.33 -7.97
C GLU A 79 11.90 -7.67 -8.46
N PRO A 80 12.66 -8.79 -8.56
CA PRO A 80 12.11 -10.06 -9.00
C PRO A 80 11.02 -10.58 -8.05
N GLU A 81 11.24 -10.52 -6.73
CA GLU A 81 10.30 -10.99 -5.72
C GLU A 81 9.05 -10.09 -5.68
N ILE A 82 9.20 -8.78 -5.90
CA ILE A 82 8.07 -7.86 -6.03
C ILE A 82 7.24 -8.22 -7.27
N ALA A 83 7.89 -8.50 -8.41
CA ALA A 83 7.19 -8.87 -9.63
C ALA A 83 6.44 -10.20 -9.48
N GLU A 84 7.05 -11.21 -8.85
CA GLU A 84 6.41 -12.48 -8.52
C GLU A 84 5.18 -12.28 -7.61
N ALA A 85 5.31 -11.45 -6.57
CA ALA A 85 4.21 -11.12 -5.68
C ALA A 85 3.05 -10.43 -6.41
N VAL A 86 3.34 -9.48 -7.30
CA VAL A 86 2.31 -8.83 -8.13
C VAL A 86 1.56 -9.83 -8.98
N GLU A 87 2.24 -10.73 -9.70
CA GLU A 87 1.56 -11.72 -10.55
C GLU A 87 0.70 -12.68 -9.71
N ALA A 88 1.17 -13.09 -8.53
CA ALA A 88 0.40 -13.92 -7.60
C ALA A 88 -0.86 -13.19 -7.08
N ILE A 89 -0.73 -11.89 -6.71
CA ILE A 89 -1.87 -11.06 -6.29
C ILE A 89 -2.88 -10.92 -7.43
N VAL A 90 -2.42 -10.60 -8.65
CA VAL A 90 -3.29 -10.47 -9.84
C VAL A 90 -4.10 -11.74 -10.09
N GLU A 91 -3.47 -12.90 -9.97
CA GLU A 91 -4.14 -14.19 -10.14
C GLU A 91 -5.27 -14.38 -9.11
N ARG A 92 -5.02 -14.04 -7.85
CA ARG A 92 -6.01 -14.15 -6.78
C ARG A 92 -7.18 -13.17 -6.96
N LEU A 93 -6.89 -11.91 -7.29
CA LEU A 93 -7.93 -10.92 -7.50
C LEU A 93 -8.82 -11.23 -8.73
N ARG A 94 -8.25 -11.84 -9.79
CA ARG A 94 -9.03 -12.33 -10.95
C ARG A 94 -10.00 -13.46 -10.60
N ARG A 95 -9.73 -14.22 -9.55
CA ARG A 95 -10.64 -15.25 -9.03
C ARG A 95 -11.71 -14.69 -8.09
N GLY A 96 -11.72 -13.38 -7.85
CA GLY A 96 -12.66 -12.72 -6.94
C GLY A 96 -12.14 -12.59 -5.50
N GLY A 97 -10.87 -12.90 -5.25
CA GLY A 97 -10.20 -12.70 -3.98
C GLY A 97 -9.81 -11.24 -3.72
N ARG A 98 -9.17 -11.00 -2.59
CA ARG A 98 -8.77 -9.68 -2.07
C ARG A 98 -7.29 -9.62 -1.81
N LEU A 99 -6.74 -8.39 -1.77
CA LEU A 99 -5.42 -8.10 -1.25
C LEU A 99 -5.55 -7.61 0.20
N VAL A 100 -4.94 -8.32 1.14
CA VAL A 100 -4.98 -7.98 2.56
C VAL A 100 -3.57 -7.65 3.06
N TYR A 101 -3.36 -6.42 3.50
CA TYR A 101 -2.16 -5.99 4.19
C TYR A 101 -2.34 -6.14 5.70
N LEU A 102 -1.31 -6.59 6.41
CA LEU A 102 -1.31 -6.58 7.85
C LEU A 102 0.07 -6.26 8.42
N GLY A 103 0.09 -5.53 9.52
CA GLY A 103 1.32 -5.13 10.19
C GLY A 103 1.07 -4.51 11.55
N ALA A 104 2.15 -4.19 12.26
CA ALA A 104 2.09 -3.47 13.53
C ALA A 104 2.72 -2.08 13.39
N GLY A 105 2.30 -1.12 14.21
CA GLY A 105 2.88 0.21 14.27
C GLY A 105 2.96 0.89 12.89
N THR A 106 4.15 1.32 12.47
CA THR A 106 4.40 1.97 11.17
C THR A 106 4.01 1.07 10.00
N ALA A 107 4.36 -0.21 10.04
CA ALA A 107 4.07 -1.17 8.98
C ALA A 107 2.56 -1.32 8.74
N GLY A 108 1.76 -1.47 9.81
CA GLY A 108 0.30 -1.53 9.70
C GLY A 108 -0.30 -0.22 9.17
N ARG A 109 0.22 0.94 9.58
CA ARG A 109 -0.22 2.24 9.06
C ARG A 109 0.06 2.40 7.58
N MET A 110 1.20 1.91 7.07
CA MET A 110 1.53 1.94 5.64
C MET A 110 0.56 1.07 4.83
N GLY A 111 0.19 -0.12 5.33
CA GLY A 111 -0.81 -0.98 4.71
C GLY A 111 -2.20 -0.33 4.64
N ILE A 112 -2.64 0.30 5.73
CA ILE A 112 -3.91 1.04 5.77
C ILE A 112 -3.89 2.24 4.82
N LEU A 113 -2.79 2.99 4.78
CA LEU A 113 -2.62 4.13 3.89
C LEU A 113 -2.80 3.69 2.43
N ASP A 114 -2.06 2.68 1.99
CA ASP A 114 -2.12 2.18 0.61
C ASP A 114 -3.50 1.64 0.25
N ALA A 115 -4.12 0.85 1.13
CA ALA A 115 -5.46 0.32 0.94
C ALA A 115 -6.53 1.42 0.80
N SER A 116 -6.43 2.50 1.59
CA SER A 116 -7.39 3.60 1.58
C SER A 116 -7.33 4.47 0.32
N GLU A 117 -6.21 4.48 -0.38
CA GLU A 117 -6.01 5.26 -1.61
C GLU A 117 -6.44 4.50 -2.89
N ALA A 118 -6.69 3.19 -2.82
CA ALA A 118 -7.10 2.40 -3.97
C ALA A 118 -8.49 2.76 -4.52
N PRO A 119 -9.55 2.93 -3.70
CA PRO A 119 -10.87 3.30 -4.19
C PRO A 119 -10.90 4.66 -4.93
N PRO A 120 -10.34 5.76 -4.43
CA PRO A 120 -10.36 7.03 -5.15
C PRO A 120 -9.49 7.05 -6.41
N THR A 121 -8.46 6.19 -6.49
CA THR A 121 -7.51 6.13 -7.62
C THR A 121 -7.98 5.22 -8.74
N PHE A 122 -8.49 4.04 -8.39
CA PHE A 122 -8.79 2.95 -9.32
C PHE A 122 -10.28 2.58 -9.37
N GLY A 123 -11.15 3.29 -8.62
CA GLY A 123 -12.57 2.98 -8.54
C GLY A 123 -12.86 1.57 -8.02
N THR A 124 -12.00 1.04 -7.17
CA THR A 124 -12.18 -0.29 -6.59
C THR A 124 -13.26 -0.31 -5.52
N ASP A 125 -13.85 -1.47 -5.30
CA ASP A 125 -14.59 -1.71 -4.08
C ASP A 125 -13.68 -1.48 -2.86
N PRO A 126 -14.15 -0.80 -1.80
CA PRO A 126 -13.37 -0.61 -0.57
C PRO A 126 -12.90 -1.90 0.11
N GLY A 127 -13.57 -3.01 -0.18
CA GLY A 127 -13.21 -4.34 0.32
C GLY A 127 -12.16 -5.08 -0.52
N LEU A 128 -11.76 -4.57 -1.70
CA LEU A 128 -10.81 -5.25 -2.58
C LEU A 128 -9.38 -5.23 -2.04
N ILE A 129 -8.95 -4.11 -1.48
CA ILE A 129 -7.66 -3.98 -0.77
C ILE A 129 -7.96 -3.56 0.66
N VAL A 130 -7.54 -4.37 1.62
CA VAL A 130 -7.84 -4.19 3.04
C VAL A 130 -6.54 -4.02 3.83
N GLY A 131 -6.49 -3.06 4.73
CA GLY A 131 -5.36 -2.88 5.66
C GLY A 131 -5.76 -3.22 7.08
N LEU A 132 -4.99 -4.08 7.74
CA LEU A 132 -5.11 -4.44 9.15
C LEU A 132 -3.91 -3.95 9.95
N ILE A 133 -4.14 -3.58 11.20
CA ILE A 133 -3.10 -3.14 12.11
C ILE A 133 -3.28 -3.79 13.49
N ALA A 134 -2.20 -4.28 14.08
CA ALA A 134 -2.21 -4.80 15.44
C ALA A 134 -2.79 -3.78 16.42
N GLY A 135 -3.77 -4.20 17.21
CA GLY A 135 -4.53 -3.33 18.12
C GLY A 135 -5.73 -2.62 17.47
N GLY A 136 -6.06 -2.94 16.20
CA GLY A 136 -7.27 -2.47 15.52
C GLY A 136 -7.26 -0.98 15.15
N PRO A 137 -8.41 -0.39 14.79
CA PRO A 137 -8.51 0.97 14.26
C PRO A 137 -7.93 2.07 15.16
N GLY A 138 -7.96 1.90 16.49
CA GLY A 138 -7.35 2.83 17.45
C GLY A 138 -5.84 2.96 17.28
N ALA A 139 -5.16 1.89 16.86
CA ALA A 139 -3.72 1.84 16.66
C ALA A 139 -3.22 2.70 15.47
N ILE A 140 -4.13 3.18 14.62
CA ILE A 140 -3.79 4.11 13.54
C ILE A 140 -3.24 5.43 14.13
N GLN A 141 -3.89 5.94 15.16
CA GLN A 141 -3.55 7.23 15.77
C GLN A 141 -2.64 7.09 16.99
N GLN A 142 -2.83 6.06 17.80
CA GLN A 142 -2.08 5.86 19.04
C GLN A 142 -1.56 4.42 19.10
N ALA A 143 -0.31 4.25 19.54
CA ALA A 143 0.24 2.91 19.73
C ALA A 143 -0.59 2.13 20.76
N VAL A 144 -0.95 0.89 20.44
CA VAL A 144 -1.56 -0.06 21.37
C VAL A 144 -0.45 -1.00 21.83
N GLU A 145 -0.07 -0.89 23.11
CA GLU A 145 1.00 -1.69 23.66
C GLU A 145 0.67 -3.19 23.66
N ASN A 146 1.69 -4.02 23.48
CA ASN A 146 1.64 -5.49 23.48
C ASN A 146 0.74 -6.12 22.39
N ALA A 147 0.10 -5.36 21.51
CA ALA A 147 -0.72 -5.93 20.44
C ALA A 147 0.14 -6.62 19.36
N GLU A 148 1.36 -6.14 19.13
CA GLU A 148 2.30 -6.70 18.15
C GLU A 148 2.93 -8.04 18.62
N ASP A 149 2.95 -8.31 19.92
CA ASP A 149 3.53 -9.50 20.53
C ASP A 149 2.54 -10.69 20.57
N ARG A 150 1.33 -10.51 20.06
CA ARG A 150 0.22 -11.47 20.08
C ARG A 150 -0.03 -12.07 18.71
N ASP A 151 0.45 -13.29 18.49
CA ASP A 151 0.24 -14.09 17.26
C ASP A 151 -1.23 -14.46 17.07
N ASP A 152 -1.95 -14.78 18.16
CA ASP A 152 -3.37 -15.11 18.14
C ASP A 152 -4.24 -13.95 17.64
N LEU A 153 -3.86 -12.68 17.88
CA LEU A 153 -4.61 -11.53 17.39
C LEU A 153 -4.50 -11.38 15.87
N GLY A 154 -3.32 -11.63 15.28
CA GLY A 154 -3.15 -11.59 13.83
C GLY A 154 -4.04 -12.63 13.12
N ARG A 155 -4.09 -13.84 13.67
CA ARG A 155 -5.02 -14.88 13.24
C ARG A 155 -6.48 -14.45 13.36
N ALA A 156 -6.89 -13.93 14.53
CA ALA A 156 -8.26 -13.53 14.80
C ALA A 156 -8.73 -12.40 13.85
N ASP A 157 -7.85 -11.45 13.51
CA ASP A 157 -8.17 -10.38 12.56
C ASP A 157 -8.44 -10.95 11.15
N LEU A 158 -7.66 -11.92 10.67
CA LEU A 158 -7.90 -12.58 9.40
C LEU A 158 -9.16 -13.48 9.43
N GLU A 159 -9.42 -14.17 10.53
CA GLU A 159 -10.66 -14.93 10.73
C GLU A 159 -11.89 -14.02 10.64
N SER A 160 -11.82 -12.82 11.23
CA SER A 160 -12.91 -11.84 11.18
C SER A 160 -13.23 -11.36 9.77
N LEU A 161 -12.22 -11.29 8.89
CA LEU A 161 -12.38 -10.99 7.47
C LEU A 161 -12.90 -12.18 6.66
N SER A 162 -12.98 -13.38 7.27
CA SER A 162 -13.36 -14.62 6.56
C SER A 162 -12.54 -14.78 5.28
N ILE A 163 -11.19 -14.73 5.40
CA ILE A 163 -10.31 -14.89 4.25
C ILE A 163 -10.41 -16.29 3.66
N THR A 164 -10.11 -16.42 2.38
CA THR A 164 -10.23 -17.65 1.60
C THR A 164 -8.94 -17.99 0.87
N ALA A 165 -8.89 -19.14 0.23
CA ALA A 165 -7.77 -19.54 -0.63
C ALA A 165 -7.57 -18.62 -1.86
N ASP A 166 -8.55 -17.82 -2.23
CA ASP A 166 -8.44 -16.86 -3.33
C ASP A 166 -7.89 -15.49 -2.90
N ASP A 167 -7.70 -15.26 -1.59
CA ASP A 167 -7.12 -14.03 -1.09
C ASP A 167 -5.57 -14.06 -1.16
N ALA A 168 -4.96 -12.87 -1.25
CA ALA A 168 -3.53 -12.63 -1.10
C ALA A 168 -3.28 -11.86 0.19
N VAL A 169 -2.40 -12.38 1.06
CA VAL A 169 -2.10 -11.78 2.36
C VAL A 169 -0.64 -11.34 2.42
N VAL A 170 -0.42 -10.04 2.62
CA VAL A 170 0.91 -9.43 2.74
C VAL A 170 1.16 -9.06 4.19
N GLY A 171 2.05 -9.78 4.84
CA GLY A 171 2.55 -9.44 6.16
C GLY A 171 3.72 -8.46 6.08
N VAL A 172 3.65 -7.37 6.84
CA VAL A 172 4.64 -6.29 6.82
C VAL A 172 5.25 -6.10 8.19
N SER A 173 6.57 -6.26 8.30
CA SER A 173 7.33 -6.06 9.53
C SER A 173 8.76 -5.65 9.21
N ALA A 174 9.26 -4.54 9.78
CA ALA A 174 10.64 -4.12 9.54
C ALA A 174 11.65 -5.16 10.01
N SER A 175 11.46 -5.74 11.19
CA SER A 175 12.29 -6.82 11.74
C SER A 175 12.04 -8.17 11.06
N GLY A 176 10.83 -8.36 10.50
CA GLY A 176 10.36 -9.63 10.00
C GLY A 176 10.11 -10.68 11.10
N ARG A 177 9.94 -10.25 12.36
CA ARG A 177 9.82 -11.12 13.54
C ARG A 177 8.57 -10.86 14.38
N THR A 178 7.75 -9.91 14.02
CA THR A 178 6.55 -9.48 14.75
C THR A 178 5.55 -10.64 14.91
N PRO A 179 5.26 -11.14 16.13
CA PRO A 179 4.41 -12.30 16.34
C PRO A 179 3.03 -12.16 15.72
N TYR A 180 2.37 -11.00 15.85
CA TYR A 180 1.10 -10.69 15.20
C TYR A 180 1.12 -11.01 13.69
N VAL A 181 2.20 -10.63 12.99
CA VAL A 181 2.32 -10.83 11.54
C VAL A 181 2.61 -12.28 11.21
N LEU A 182 3.48 -12.94 11.98
CA LEU A 182 3.82 -14.35 11.78
C LEU A 182 2.60 -15.27 11.97
N GLY A 183 1.85 -15.08 13.07
CA GLY A 183 0.64 -15.87 13.35
C GLY A 183 -0.46 -15.67 12.31
N ALA A 184 -0.59 -14.44 11.78
CA ALA A 184 -1.51 -14.15 10.69
C ALA A 184 -1.13 -14.90 9.40
N LEU A 185 0.15 -14.84 8.97
CA LEU A 185 0.59 -15.55 7.76
C LEU A 185 0.53 -17.06 7.90
N GLU A 186 0.84 -17.61 9.08
CA GLU A 186 0.66 -19.04 9.36
C GLU A 186 -0.80 -19.46 9.16
N TYR A 187 -1.74 -18.70 9.70
CA TYR A 187 -3.15 -18.94 9.49
C TYR A 187 -3.56 -18.82 8.02
N ALA A 188 -3.19 -17.73 7.34
CA ALA A 188 -3.47 -17.51 5.92
C ALA A 188 -3.01 -18.70 5.05
N ARG A 189 -1.78 -19.16 5.28
CA ARG A 189 -1.20 -20.32 4.59
C ARG A 189 -1.98 -21.61 4.88
N SER A 190 -2.44 -21.80 6.11
CA SER A 190 -3.19 -23.01 6.51
C SER A 190 -4.51 -23.18 5.75
N ILE A 191 -5.10 -22.09 5.27
CA ILE A 191 -6.34 -22.09 4.48
C ILE A 191 -6.10 -21.98 2.97
N GLY A 192 -4.84 -21.92 2.52
CA GLY A 192 -4.45 -21.89 1.10
C GLY A 192 -4.43 -20.50 0.46
N ALA A 193 -4.54 -19.40 1.22
CA ALA A 193 -4.28 -18.06 0.74
C ALA A 193 -2.80 -17.92 0.36
N ILE A 194 -2.47 -17.15 -0.68
CA ILE A 194 -1.08 -16.84 -0.99
C ILE A 194 -0.51 -15.88 0.04
N THR A 195 0.67 -16.19 0.56
CA THR A 195 1.31 -15.38 1.60
C THR A 195 2.57 -14.69 1.07
N ILE A 196 2.70 -13.39 1.37
CA ILE A 196 3.81 -12.55 0.99
C ILE A 196 4.38 -11.93 2.28
N GLY A 197 5.67 -12.09 2.52
CA GLY A 197 6.35 -11.54 3.69
C GLY A 197 7.27 -10.40 3.30
N LEU A 198 6.96 -9.16 3.74
CA LEU A 198 7.79 -7.97 3.50
C LEU A 198 8.55 -7.60 4.77
N SER A 199 9.89 -7.69 4.71
CA SER A 199 10.79 -7.28 5.80
C SER A 199 11.88 -6.33 5.32
N CYS A 200 12.60 -5.71 6.29
CA CYS A 200 13.77 -4.86 6.00
C CYS A 200 15.06 -5.45 6.58
N ASN A 201 15.06 -6.74 6.90
CA ASN A 201 16.21 -7.49 7.39
C ASN A 201 16.36 -8.80 6.61
N ALA A 202 17.59 -9.16 6.30
CA ALA A 202 17.89 -10.41 5.60
C ALA A 202 17.67 -11.63 6.49
N GLY A 203 17.24 -12.76 5.89
CA GLY A 203 17.03 -14.03 6.57
C GLY A 203 15.92 -13.96 7.63
N SER A 204 14.92 -13.12 7.42
CA SER A 204 13.82 -12.94 8.37
C SER A 204 12.89 -14.16 8.39
N PRO A 205 12.36 -14.56 9.56
CA PRO A 205 11.33 -15.58 9.64
C PRO A 205 10.13 -15.29 8.74
N LEU A 206 9.71 -14.04 8.67
CA LEU A 206 8.57 -13.59 7.87
C LEU A 206 8.76 -13.89 6.37
N ALA A 207 9.94 -13.57 5.82
CA ALA A 207 10.23 -13.83 4.40
C ALA A 207 10.46 -15.32 4.13
N ARG A 208 11.11 -16.04 5.05
CA ARG A 208 11.39 -17.46 4.90
C ARG A 208 10.13 -18.32 4.91
N ASP A 209 9.17 -18.00 5.80
CA ASP A 209 8.00 -18.83 6.06
C ASP A 209 6.80 -18.45 5.19
N ALA A 210 6.82 -17.32 4.47
CA ALA A 210 5.87 -16.95 3.44
C ALA A 210 6.10 -17.71 2.12
N ASP A 211 5.11 -17.77 1.24
CA ASP A 211 5.26 -18.34 -0.11
C ASP A 211 6.19 -17.46 -0.96
N ILE A 212 6.12 -16.11 -0.77
CA ILE A 212 7.03 -15.16 -1.43
C ILE A 212 7.60 -14.23 -0.36
N GLY A 213 8.92 -14.21 -0.23
CA GLY A 213 9.65 -13.36 0.71
C GLY A 213 10.28 -12.15 0.02
N ILE A 214 10.01 -10.93 0.51
CA ILE A 214 10.59 -9.69 0.02
C ILE A 214 11.43 -9.09 1.15
N GLU A 215 12.74 -9.05 0.99
CA GLU A 215 13.69 -8.54 2.00
C GLU A 215 14.37 -7.26 1.52
N ALA A 216 13.67 -6.12 1.64
CA ALA A 216 14.19 -4.80 1.28
C ALA A 216 15.16 -4.28 2.36
N VAL A 217 16.40 -4.74 2.33
CA VAL A 217 17.42 -4.49 3.38
C VAL A 217 17.97 -3.07 3.25
N VAL A 218 17.48 -2.15 4.07
CA VAL A 218 17.83 -0.72 4.04
C VAL A 218 19.07 -0.38 4.91
N GLY A 219 19.56 -1.32 5.71
CA GLY A 219 20.65 -1.12 6.67
C GLY A 219 20.25 -0.32 7.91
N PRO A 220 21.23 0.11 8.72
CA PRO A 220 21.01 0.86 9.95
C PRO A 220 20.27 2.17 9.72
N GLU A 221 19.30 2.48 10.57
CA GLU A 221 18.58 3.76 10.52
C GLU A 221 19.48 4.94 10.97
N LEU A 222 19.20 6.15 10.50
CA LEU A 222 19.91 7.34 10.97
C LEU A 222 19.80 7.50 12.50
N LEU A 223 18.60 7.30 13.03
CA LEU A 223 18.34 7.15 14.46
C LEU A 223 18.15 5.67 14.75
N THR A 224 19.12 5.04 15.39
CA THR A 224 19.21 3.61 15.64
C THR A 224 17.86 3.03 16.14
N GLY A 225 17.38 1.97 15.51
CA GLY A 225 16.15 1.28 15.86
C GLY A 225 14.86 2.01 15.44
N SER A 226 14.93 3.22 14.87
CA SER A 226 13.75 3.98 14.47
C SER A 226 13.24 3.58 13.09
N THR A 227 12.68 2.38 12.96
CA THR A 227 12.24 1.76 11.69
C THR A 227 11.08 2.48 10.99
N ARG A 228 10.54 3.55 11.58
CA ARG A 228 9.61 4.44 10.88
C ARG A 228 10.28 5.27 9.76
N LEU A 229 11.62 5.30 9.69
CA LEU A 229 12.42 6.10 8.75
C LEU A 229 12.62 5.35 7.42
N LYS A 230 13.82 4.81 7.16
CA LYS A 230 14.13 4.11 5.90
C LYS A 230 13.31 2.85 5.69
N ALA A 231 13.17 2.02 6.73
CA ALA A 231 12.37 0.80 6.66
C ALA A 231 10.91 1.14 6.33
N GLY A 232 10.30 2.12 7.01
CA GLY A 232 8.95 2.59 6.70
C GLY A 232 8.82 3.15 5.27
N THR A 233 9.85 3.85 4.78
CA THR A 233 9.90 4.36 3.40
C THR A 233 9.96 3.21 2.39
N ALA A 234 10.81 2.20 2.62
CA ALA A 234 10.90 1.02 1.76
C ALA A 234 9.58 0.25 1.73
N GLN A 235 8.97 0.02 2.90
CA GLN A 235 7.66 -0.63 3.01
C GLN A 235 6.60 0.12 2.18
N LYS A 236 6.51 1.45 2.31
CA LYS A 236 5.59 2.27 1.53
C LYS A 236 5.82 2.12 0.03
N LEU A 237 7.05 2.13 -0.44
CA LEU A 237 7.35 2.00 -1.86
C LEU A 237 6.98 0.62 -2.39
N VAL A 238 7.29 -0.45 -1.66
CA VAL A 238 6.91 -1.83 -2.05
C VAL A 238 5.39 -1.99 -2.08
N LEU A 239 4.67 -1.55 -1.04
CA LEU A 239 3.20 -1.62 -1.01
C LEU A 239 2.57 -0.87 -2.19
N ASN A 240 3.06 0.34 -2.52
CA ASN A 240 2.60 1.07 -3.70
C ASN A 240 2.90 0.33 -5.01
N MET A 241 4.02 -0.38 -5.12
CA MET A 241 4.32 -1.22 -6.29
C MET A 241 3.32 -2.39 -6.37
N LEU A 242 3.10 -3.10 -5.26
CA LEU A 242 2.16 -4.21 -5.20
C LEU A 242 0.75 -3.79 -5.63
N SER A 243 0.19 -2.72 -5.05
CA SER A 243 -1.17 -2.27 -5.38
C SER A 243 -1.25 -1.67 -6.78
N THR A 244 -0.37 -0.70 -7.10
CA THR A 244 -0.45 0.03 -8.37
C THR A 244 -0.22 -0.88 -9.57
N ILE A 245 0.82 -1.74 -9.53
CA ILE A 245 1.11 -2.63 -10.68
C ILE A 245 0.01 -3.69 -10.81
N THR A 246 -0.52 -4.21 -9.70
CA THR A 246 -1.70 -5.08 -9.71
C THR A 246 -2.88 -4.41 -10.41
N MET A 247 -3.19 -3.16 -10.08
CA MET A 247 -4.28 -2.41 -10.74
C MET A 247 -4.00 -2.18 -12.23
N VAL A 248 -2.75 -1.91 -12.61
CA VAL A 248 -2.35 -1.83 -14.03
C VAL A 248 -2.62 -3.16 -14.74
N ARG A 249 -2.22 -4.30 -14.15
CA ARG A 249 -2.42 -5.66 -14.71
C ARG A 249 -3.89 -6.08 -14.75
N LEU A 250 -4.73 -5.51 -13.90
CA LEU A 250 -6.18 -5.67 -13.91
C LEU A 250 -6.89 -4.68 -14.84
N GLY A 251 -6.14 -3.94 -15.69
CA GLY A 251 -6.71 -3.05 -16.68
C GLY A 251 -7.33 -1.78 -16.11
N LYS A 252 -6.97 -1.35 -14.88
CA LYS A 252 -7.49 -0.15 -14.22
C LYS A 252 -6.87 1.15 -14.72
N THR A 253 -5.96 1.06 -15.68
CA THR A 253 -5.28 2.20 -16.30
C THR A 253 -5.39 2.13 -17.83
N TYR A 254 -5.18 3.25 -18.49
CA TYR A 254 -4.97 3.31 -19.94
C TYR A 254 -3.70 4.12 -20.19
N ARG A 255 -2.68 3.50 -20.78
CA ARG A 255 -1.33 4.05 -20.80
C ARG A 255 -0.91 4.38 -19.35
N ASN A 256 -0.53 5.63 -19.04
CA ASN A 256 -0.22 6.12 -17.69
C ASN A 256 -1.35 6.95 -17.06
N LEU A 257 -2.59 6.83 -17.56
CA LEU A 257 -3.72 7.61 -17.13
C LEU A 257 -4.64 6.80 -16.19
N MET A 258 -5.16 7.47 -15.16
CA MET A 258 -6.22 6.95 -14.29
C MET A 258 -7.55 7.05 -15.02
N VAL A 259 -8.15 5.90 -15.38
CA VAL A 259 -9.39 5.86 -16.19
C VAL A 259 -10.60 5.28 -15.46
N ASP A 260 -10.41 4.78 -14.23
CA ASP A 260 -11.46 4.25 -13.36
C ASP A 260 -11.67 5.11 -12.11
N LEU A 261 -11.23 6.37 -12.13
CA LEU A 261 -11.42 7.29 -11.00
C LEU A 261 -12.91 7.60 -10.75
N LEU A 262 -13.26 7.73 -9.48
CA LEU A 262 -14.63 8.12 -9.09
C LEU A 262 -14.82 9.63 -9.25
N THR A 263 -15.89 10.06 -9.94
CA THR A 263 -16.20 11.48 -10.23
C THR A 263 -17.15 12.10 -9.19
N THR A 264 -16.82 12.00 -7.91
CA THR A 264 -17.72 12.36 -6.81
C THR A 264 -17.80 13.87 -6.52
N ASN A 265 -16.88 14.68 -7.04
CA ASN A 265 -16.86 16.13 -6.86
C ASN A 265 -16.36 16.86 -8.11
N GLU A 266 -16.49 18.20 -8.15
CA GLU A 266 -16.13 19.04 -9.31
C GLU A 266 -14.64 18.87 -9.71
N LYS A 267 -13.72 18.78 -8.76
CA LYS A 267 -12.30 18.54 -9.05
C LYS A 267 -12.09 17.22 -9.76
N LEU A 268 -12.81 16.17 -9.36
CA LEU A 268 -12.70 14.84 -9.96
C LEU A 268 -13.39 14.80 -11.34
N ARG A 269 -14.49 15.55 -11.55
CA ARG A 269 -15.11 15.73 -12.87
C ARG A 269 -14.16 16.44 -13.83
N ALA A 270 -13.56 17.55 -13.42
CA ALA A 270 -12.57 18.26 -14.22
C ALA A 270 -11.34 17.39 -14.56
N ARG A 271 -10.93 16.53 -13.62
CA ARG A 271 -9.86 15.52 -13.87
C ARG A 271 -10.30 14.49 -14.90
N ALA A 272 -11.54 13.98 -14.83
CA ALA A 272 -12.08 13.03 -15.80
C ALA A 272 -12.11 13.63 -17.23
N GLU A 273 -12.60 14.84 -17.39
CA GLU A 273 -12.57 15.56 -18.67
C GLU A 273 -11.16 15.71 -19.20
N ARG A 274 -10.23 16.17 -18.34
CA ARG A 274 -8.81 16.27 -18.72
C ARG A 274 -8.21 14.93 -19.11
N THR A 275 -8.56 13.84 -18.42
CA THR A 275 -8.07 12.50 -18.75
C THR A 275 -8.57 12.06 -20.14
N VAL A 276 -9.85 12.31 -20.45
CA VAL A 276 -10.38 12.02 -21.80
C VAL A 276 -9.67 12.85 -22.85
N MET A 277 -9.49 14.16 -22.64
CA MET A 277 -8.73 15.02 -23.57
C MET A 277 -7.30 14.53 -23.81
N LEU A 278 -6.59 14.14 -22.76
CA LEU A 278 -5.21 13.61 -22.86
C LEU A 278 -5.14 12.26 -23.58
N ALA A 279 -6.18 11.46 -23.47
CA ALA A 279 -6.24 10.13 -24.09
C ALA A 279 -6.62 10.18 -25.57
N THR A 280 -7.38 11.21 -26.01
CA THR A 280 -8.07 11.22 -27.32
C THR A 280 -7.85 12.51 -28.13
N ASP A 281 -7.14 13.48 -27.59
CA ASP A 281 -6.85 14.80 -28.21
C ASP A 281 -8.10 15.61 -28.62
N VAL A 282 -9.24 15.36 -27.98
CA VAL A 282 -10.48 16.16 -28.20
C VAL A 282 -10.52 17.40 -27.30
N ASP A 283 -11.40 18.37 -27.67
CA ASP A 283 -11.64 19.55 -26.84
C ASP A 283 -12.47 19.23 -25.57
N ALA A 284 -12.50 20.16 -24.63
CA ALA A 284 -13.20 20.00 -23.36
C ALA A 284 -14.72 19.82 -23.53
N ALA A 285 -15.33 20.47 -24.53
CA ALA A 285 -16.77 20.37 -24.77
C ALA A 285 -17.14 18.96 -25.27
N THR A 286 -16.34 18.41 -26.16
CA THR A 286 -16.48 17.04 -26.69
C THR A 286 -16.26 16.03 -25.55
N ALA A 287 -15.20 16.19 -24.75
CA ALA A 287 -14.93 15.32 -23.61
C ALA A 287 -16.10 15.32 -22.60
N ALA A 288 -16.57 16.49 -22.19
CA ALA A 288 -17.71 16.63 -21.26
C ALA A 288 -18.99 15.99 -21.81
N LYS A 289 -19.31 16.23 -23.10
CA LYS A 289 -20.48 15.64 -23.75
C LYS A 289 -20.40 14.12 -23.80
N THR A 290 -19.23 13.57 -24.14
CA THR A 290 -19.06 12.11 -24.22
C THR A 290 -19.10 11.48 -22.84
N LEU A 291 -18.47 12.09 -21.83
CA LEU A 291 -18.58 11.63 -20.44
C LEU A 291 -20.04 11.61 -19.96
N ALA A 292 -20.83 12.63 -20.28
CA ALA A 292 -22.25 12.66 -19.94
C ALA A 292 -23.05 11.52 -20.59
N SER A 293 -22.66 11.05 -21.78
CA SER A 293 -23.35 9.95 -22.48
C SER A 293 -23.05 8.57 -21.91
N VAL A 294 -22.05 8.45 -21.02
CA VAL A 294 -21.60 7.19 -20.39
C VAL A 294 -21.59 7.29 -18.86
N ASP A 295 -22.45 8.13 -18.28
CA ASP A 295 -22.59 8.33 -16.84
C ASP A 295 -21.26 8.68 -16.13
N GLY A 296 -20.37 9.41 -16.81
CA GLY A 296 -19.08 9.85 -16.29
C GLY A 296 -17.99 8.78 -16.28
N TRP A 297 -18.22 7.61 -16.88
CA TRP A 297 -17.23 6.56 -16.94
C TRP A 297 -16.13 6.84 -17.97
N VAL A 298 -14.94 7.22 -17.50
CA VAL A 298 -13.84 7.71 -18.33
C VAL A 298 -13.39 6.66 -19.37
N LYS A 299 -13.26 5.39 -19.00
CA LYS A 299 -12.94 4.30 -19.93
C LYS A 299 -13.92 4.22 -21.10
N ALA A 300 -15.22 4.26 -20.80
CA ALA A 300 -16.25 4.17 -21.82
C ALA A 300 -16.22 5.39 -22.75
N ALA A 301 -16.01 6.60 -22.19
CA ALA A 301 -15.86 7.82 -22.97
C ALA A 301 -14.67 7.76 -23.94
N ILE A 302 -13.52 7.28 -23.46
CA ILE A 302 -12.32 7.10 -24.31
C ILE A 302 -12.61 6.04 -25.39
N LEU A 303 -13.24 4.92 -25.05
CA LEU A 303 -13.58 3.88 -26.03
C LEU A 303 -14.50 4.42 -27.14
N VAL A 304 -15.55 5.17 -26.78
CA VAL A 304 -16.42 5.84 -27.75
C VAL A 304 -15.63 6.74 -28.70
N LEU A 305 -14.75 7.58 -28.16
CA LEU A 305 -14.00 8.57 -28.94
C LEU A 305 -12.94 7.95 -29.85
N VAL A 306 -12.30 6.87 -29.39
CA VAL A 306 -11.24 6.19 -30.16
C VAL A 306 -11.82 5.29 -31.27
N THR A 307 -12.97 4.66 -31.00
CA THR A 307 -13.53 3.65 -31.92
C THR A 307 -14.74 4.14 -32.71
N GLY A 308 -15.41 5.20 -32.25
CA GLY A 308 -16.64 5.71 -32.89
C GLY A 308 -17.90 4.87 -32.59
N ILE A 309 -17.82 3.84 -31.72
CA ILE A 309 -18.99 3.02 -31.36
C ILE A 309 -19.97 3.80 -30.47
N ALA A 310 -21.20 3.32 -30.38
CA ALA A 310 -22.22 3.93 -29.54
C ALA A 310 -21.88 3.80 -28.02
N ALA A 311 -22.37 4.72 -27.21
CA ALA A 311 -22.07 4.79 -25.78
C ALA A 311 -22.50 3.52 -25.01
N ASP A 312 -23.69 2.99 -25.31
CA ASP A 312 -24.23 1.77 -24.73
C ASP A 312 -23.40 0.54 -25.12
N GLU A 313 -22.93 0.48 -26.36
CA GLU A 313 -22.04 -0.57 -26.85
C GLU A 313 -20.67 -0.52 -26.14
N ALA A 314 -20.08 0.68 -25.98
CA ALA A 314 -18.81 0.86 -25.27
C ALA A 314 -18.91 0.38 -23.81
N VAL A 315 -20.00 0.73 -23.12
CA VAL A 315 -20.28 0.26 -21.76
C VAL A 315 -20.45 -1.26 -21.72
N ALA A 316 -21.19 -1.84 -22.66
CA ALA A 316 -21.41 -3.29 -22.73
C ALA A 316 -20.10 -4.06 -22.99
N ARG A 317 -19.24 -3.60 -23.90
CA ARG A 317 -17.94 -4.22 -24.20
C ARG A 317 -17.01 -4.22 -22.99
N LEU A 318 -16.92 -3.10 -22.25
CA LEU A 318 -16.07 -2.99 -21.08
C LEU A 318 -16.60 -3.83 -19.89
N ARG A 319 -17.91 -3.99 -19.75
CA ARG A 319 -18.51 -4.83 -18.70
C ARG A 319 -18.46 -6.32 -19.02
N GLY A 320 -18.53 -6.67 -20.29
CA GLY A 320 -18.53 -8.06 -20.77
C GLY A 320 -17.13 -8.67 -20.92
N GLY A 321 -16.08 -7.84 -20.92
CA GLY A 321 -14.68 -8.25 -21.00
C GLY A 321 -13.98 -8.25 -19.63
N ASP A 322 -12.65 -8.21 -19.67
CA ASP A 322 -11.79 -8.10 -18.47
C ASP A 322 -11.73 -6.67 -17.89
N GLY A 323 -12.50 -5.74 -18.45
CA GLY A 323 -12.49 -4.33 -18.07
C GLY A 323 -11.29 -3.53 -18.58
N SER A 324 -10.43 -4.12 -19.39
CA SER A 324 -9.26 -3.47 -20.00
C SER A 324 -9.67 -2.62 -21.21
N LEU A 325 -9.43 -1.30 -21.12
CA LEU A 325 -9.70 -0.38 -22.24
C LEU A 325 -8.81 -0.71 -23.45
N SER A 326 -7.53 -1.02 -23.22
CA SER A 326 -6.60 -1.39 -24.31
C SER A 326 -7.04 -2.66 -25.03
N ALA A 327 -7.52 -3.67 -24.28
CA ALA A 327 -8.06 -4.90 -24.88
C ALA A 327 -9.34 -4.64 -25.67
N ALA A 328 -10.25 -3.81 -25.16
CA ALA A 328 -11.48 -3.43 -25.86
C ALA A 328 -11.20 -2.68 -27.19
N ILE A 329 -10.23 -1.75 -27.20
CA ILE A 329 -9.80 -1.04 -28.41
C ILE A 329 -9.18 -2.02 -29.41
N ALA A 330 -8.30 -2.91 -28.96
CA ALA A 330 -7.66 -3.90 -29.83
C ALA A 330 -8.69 -4.87 -30.45
N ALA A 331 -9.67 -5.31 -29.65
CA ALA A 331 -10.76 -6.18 -30.15
C ALA A 331 -11.58 -5.48 -31.21
N HIS A 332 -11.94 -4.20 -31.04
CA HIS A 332 -12.67 -3.43 -32.05
C HIS A 332 -11.87 -3.29 -33.33
N ALA A 333 -10.58 -2.97 -33.26
CA ALA A 333 -9.71 -2.86 -34.42
C ALA A 333 -9.57 -4.19 -35.19
N ALA A 334 -9.66 -5.33 -34.53
CA ALA A 334 -9.67 -6.65 -35.16
C ALA A 334 -11.00 -6.97 -35.88
N GLU A 335 -12.12 -6.45 -35.39
CA GLU A 335 -13.45 -6.60 -36.00
C GLU A 335 -13.66 -5.68 -37.23
N ASP A 336 -13.06 -4.47 -37.18
CA ASP A 336 -13.12 -3.51 -38.29
C ASP A 336 -11.71 -3.10 -38.80
N PRO A 337 -11.03 -3.94 -39.54
CA PRO A 337 -9.69 -3.67 -40.06
C PRO A 337 -9.63 -2.53 -41.10
N THR A 338 -10.78 -2.02 -41.55
CA THR A 338 -10.88 -0.93 -42.52
C THR A 338 -11.05 0.45 -41.88
N GLY A 339 -11.42 0.51 -40.62
CA GLY A 339 -11.44 1.73 -39.85
C GLY A 339 -10.01 2.15 -39.49
N ALA A 340 -9.48 3.15 -40.18
CA ALA A 340 -8.17 3.74 -39.84
C ALA A 340 -8.19 4.19 -38.36
N ALA A 341 -7.46 3.50 -37.49
CA ALA A 341 -7.15 4.02 -36.18
C ALA A 341 -6.51 5.40 -36.38
N PRO A 342 -6.99 6.47 -35.73
CA PRO A 342 -6.29 7.73 -35.77
C PRO A 342 -4.89 7.49 -35.23
N ASP A 343 -3.85 7.94 -35.97
CA ASP A 343 -2.46 7.96 -35.50
C ASP A 343 -2.40 8.81 -34.24
N VAL A 344 -2.53 8.17 -33.10
CA VAL A 344 -2.39 8.80 -31.78
C VAL A 344 -0.95 8.57 -31.33
N HIS A 345 -0.10 9.58 -31.57
CA HIS A 345 1.28 9.65 -31.10
C HIS A 345 1.38 9.74 -29.57
#